data_b2cc33172d153d7d3d3848cb8ba33440
#
_entry.id   b2cc33172d153d7d3d3848cb8ba33440
#
_cell.length_a   1.000
_cell.length_b   1.000
_cell.length_c   1.000
_cell.angle_alpha   90.00
_cell.angle_beta   90.00
_cell.angle_gamma   90.00
#
_symmetry.space_group_name_H-M   'P 1'
#
loop_
_entity.id
_entity.type
_entity.pdbx_description
1 polymer ?
#
loop_
_entity_poly.entity_id
_entity_poly.type
_entity_poly.pdbx_seq_one_letter_code
_entity_poly.pdbx_strand_id
1 'polypeptide(L)'
;MNPRTTGILFLLAIGLGAFIVFYELEGEQGRKRAEERTQQLFRDIDADDIEWMTLTTTDGTEVRARRSNEGWMLTEPLEFPADEFAFDGMASAVANMTSVAVYEDPQDLEVYGLDDEALELTFGAGGAEYKLRTGDKAPVGGNAYAWIPGEEAVYVVSLLRTNGLRKAFDDLRDKRLLRFDPDSVESFSASWPGGRVDLVRGEEGWTMTAPVEGPADQRALDDVLSALSFLHAVGFQDKRRGDAAVGLVDPAYAVELKLAPAEEGGESRSLSLKIGSVEIDGVLHVRAASPSLYWIDPVRLDAFPTELDAYRYRQLADFEPGAANRIELAFESEEAGQSYVVTATAGDEGWSSSPDPMAPERIQRLLEELSDLEAQRILAERVGPEELKGFGLSPASAAFFVYDEADTLLAEIRLGTIRGSGGIVAQTGENPQVFEISLDIAEQLPVSLEAFRNRFIEEPEKEMEAEAEENPAP
;
A
#
# COMPACT_ATOMS: atom_id res chain seq x y z
N MET A 1 -65.42 -10.53 -4.51
CA MET A 1 -64.47 -11.31 -5.31
C MET A 1 -64.01 -12.49 -4.49
N ASN A 2 -64.00 -13.67 -5.07
CA ASN A 2 -63.65 -14.88 -4.33
C ASN A 2 -62.14 -14.93 -4.08
N PRO A 3 -61.65 -15.02 -2.82
CA PRO A 3 -60.20 -14.94 -2.52
C PRO A 3 -59.36 -15.98 -3.26
N ARG A 4 -59.94 -17.10 -3.64
CA ARG A 4 -59.29 -18.14 -4.45
C ARG A 4 -59.04 -17.70 -5.89
N THR A 5 -59.95 -16.93 -6.50
CA THR A 5 -59.80 -16.42 -7.88
C THR A 5 -58.77 -15.30 -7.94
N THR A 6 -58.66 -14.46 -6.90
CA THR A 6 -57.64 -13.41 -6.77
C THR A 6 -56.26 -14.02 -6.59
N GLY A 7 -56.12 -15.10 -5.83
CA GLY A 7 -54.82 -15.80 -5.65
C GLY A 7 -54.32 -16.47 -6.96
N ILE A 8 -55.26 -17.07 -7.75
CA ILE A 8 -54.89 -17.66 -9.05
C ILE A 8 -54.48 -16.61 -10.05
N LEU A 9 -55.16 -15.47 -10.10
CA LEU A 9 -54.78 -14.34 -10.98
C LEU A 9 -53.43 -13.73 -10.60
N PHE A 10 -53.11 -13.66 -9.32
CA PHE A 10 -51.82 -13.17 -8.82
C PHE A 10 -50.65 -14.11 -9.17
N LEU A 11 -50.86 -15.43 -9.03
CA LEU A 11 -49.89 -16.44 -9.45
C LEU A 11 -49.67 -16.44 -10.99
N LEU A 12 -50.76 -16.26 -11.77
CA LEU A 12 -50.64 -16.10 -13.22
C LEU A 12 -49.90 -14.82 -13.62
N ALA A 13 -50.09 -13.70 -12.91
CA ALA A 13 -49.40 -12.46 -13.16
C ALA A 13 -47.90 -12.57 -12.80
N ILE A 14 -47.57 -13.26 -11.70
CA ILE A 14 -46.15 -13.55 -11.34
C ILE A 14 -45.52 -14.49 -12.37
N GLY A 15 -46.22 -15.54 -12.81
CA GLY A 15 -45.73 -16.47 -13.83
C GLY A 15 -45.50 -15.78 -15.18
N LEU A 16 -46.42 -14.90 -15.56
CA LEU A 16 -46.26 -14.09 -16.80
C LEU A 16 -45.12 -13.06 -16.67
N GLY A 17 -44.99 -12.41 -15.52
CA GLY A 17 -43.88 -11.50 -15.25
C GLY A 17 -42.53 -12.21 -15.26
N ALA A 18 -42.40 -13.36 -14.65
CA ALA A 18 -41.21 -14.20 -14.68
C ALA A 18 -40.89 -14.70 -16.10
N PHE A 19 -41.92 -15.07 -16.87
CA PHE A 19 -41.75 -15.46 -18.28
C PHE A 19 -41.27 -14.32 -19.15
N ILE A 20 -41.82 -13.11 -18.98
CA ILE A 20 -41.40 -11.93 -19.71
C ILE A 20 -39.91 -11.59 -19.36
N VAL A 21 -39.57 -11.58 -18.08
CA VAL A 21 -38.20 -11.26 -17.62
C VAL A 21 -37.22 -12.32 -18.12
N PHE A 22 -37.55 -13.60 -18.03
CA PHE A 22 -36.65 -14.68 -18.45
C PHE A 22 -36.55 -14.80 -19.99
N TYR A 23 -37.68 -14.73 -20.70
CA TYR A 23 -37.75 -14.99 -22.13
C TYR A 23 -37.37 -13.78 -22.98
N GLU A 24 -37.73 -12.57 -22.54
CA GLU A 24 -37.49 -11.34 -23.32
C GLU A 24 -36.10 -10.78 -23.03
N LEU A 25 -35.65 -10.72 -21.77
CA LEU A 25 -34.32 -10.24 -21.41
C LEU A 25 -33.18 -11.21 -21.79
N GLU A 26 -33.31 -12.50 -21.51
CA GLU A 26 -32.30 -13.50 -21.91
C GLU A 26 -32.32 -13.78 -23.42
N GLY A 27 -33.51 -13.82 -24.02
CA GLY A 27 -33.68 -14.04 -25.46
C GLY A 27 -33.19 -12.83 -26.29
N GLU A 28 -33.33 -11.60 -25.81
CA GLU A 28 -32.82 -10.41 -26.49
C GLU A 28 -31.29 -10.29 -26.36
N GLN A 29 -30.75 -10.60 -25.18
CA GLN A 29 -29.29 -10.68 -24.99
C GLN A 29 -28.66 -11.82 -25.80
N GLY A 30 -29.32 -12.97 -25.91
CA GLY A 30 -28.86 -14.08 -26.73
C GLY A 30 -28.86 -13.73 -28.23
N ARG A 31 -29.90 -13.04 -28.71
CA ARG A 31 -29.96 -12.57 -30.11
C ARG A 31 -28.92 -11.50 -30.40
N LYS A 32 -28.72 -10.51 -29.51
CA LYS A 32 -27.67 -9.49 -29.66
C LYS A 32 -26.29 -10.12 -29.70
N ARG A 33 -26.00 -11.07 -28.80
CA ARG A 33 -24.74 -11.82 -28.82
C ARG A 33 -24.54 -12.64 -30.10
N ALA A 34 -25.62 -13.22 -30.66
CA ALA A 34 -25.57 -13.96 -31.91
C ALA A 34 -25.37 -13.04 -33.12
N GLU A 35 -25.98 -11.85 -33.13
CA GLU A 35 -25.78 -10.82 -34.13
C GLU A 35 -24.36 -10.24 -34.05
N GLU A 36 -23.86 -9.94 -32.83
CA GLU A 36 -22.48 -9.48 -32.60
C GLU A 36 -21.47 -10.53 -33.08
N ARG A 37 -21.66 -11.83 -32.79
CA ARG A 37 -20.80 -12.91 -33.28
C ARG A 37 -20.81 -13.02 -34.82
N THR A 38 -21.94 -12.72 -35.48
CA THR A 38 -22.02 -12.74 -36.93
C THR A 38 -21.21 -11.61 -37.57
N GLN A 39 -20.98 -10.50 -36.83
CA GLN A 39 -20.22 -9.34 -37.26
C GLN A 39 -18.76 -9.38 -36.82
N GLN A 40 -18.33 -10.38 -36.00
CA GLN A 40 -16.93 -10.53 -35.61
C GLN A 40 -16.03 -10.80 -36.82
N LEU A 41 -14.87 -10.11 -36.83
CA LEU A 41 -13.85 -10.34 -37.86
C LEU A 41 -13.24 -11.74 -37.76
N PHE A 42 -12.94 -12.15 -36.53
CA PHE A 42 -12.37 -13.46 -36.20
C PHE A 42 -13.41 -14.29 -35.47
N ARG A 43 -14.16 -15.08 -36.22
CA ARG A 43 -15.21 -15.91 -35.64
C ARG A 43 -14.62 -17.09 -34.87
N ASP A 44 -15.25 -17.45 -33.76
CA ASP A 44 -14.90 -18.61 -32.96
C ASP A 44 -13.49 -18.54 -32.31
N ILE A 45 -12.93 -17.33 -32.13
CA ILE A 45 -11.70 -17.09 -31.38
C ILE A 45 -12.06 -16.34 -30.09
N ASP A 46 -11.79 -16.95 -28.95
CA ASP A 46 -11.84 -16.27 -27.68
C ASP A 46 -10.46 -15.66 -27.32
N ALA A 47 -10.44 -14.62 -26.48
CA ALA A 47 -9.18 -13.96 -26.10
C ALA A 47 -8.18 -14.90 -25.43
N ASP A 48 -8.70 -15.92 -24.72
CA ASP A 48 -7.88 -16.92 -24.03
C ASP A 48 -7.29 -17.97 -24.96
N ASP A 49 -7.82 -18.13 -26.19
CA ASP A 49 -7.28 -19.02 -27.21
C ASP A 49 -6.03 -18.47 -27.90
N ILE A 50 -5.74 -17.16 -27.69
CA ILE A 50 -4.59 -16.50 -28.30
C ILE A 50 -3.33 -16.86 -27.53
N GLU A 51 -2.44 -17.62 -28.18
CA GLU A 51 -1.23 -18.19 -27.61
C GLU A 51 0.00 -17.29 -27.80
N TRP A 52 0.04 -16.54 -28.88
CA TRP A 52 1.15 -15.63 -29.20
C TRP A 52 0.69 -14.47 -30.07
N MET A 53 1.43 -13.36 -30.01
CA MET A 53 1.24 -12.17 -30.84
C MET A 53 2.57 -11.64 -31.34
N THR A 54 2.57 -11.12 -32.58
CA THR A 54 3.68 -10.34 -33.14
C THR A 54 3.10 -9.04 -33.71
N LEU A 55 3.72 -7.92 -33.36
CA LEU A 55 3.30 -6.59 -33.82
C LEU A 55 4.50 -5.65 -33.95
N THR A 56 4.36 -4.64 -34.81
CA THR A 56 5.26 -3.50 -34.83
C THR A 56 4.68 -2.40 -33.94
N THR A 57 5.44 -1.95 -32.97
CA THR A 57 5.02 -0.92 -32.01
C THR A 57 5.05 0.49 -32.64
N THR A 58 4.47 1.48 -31.94
CA THR A 58 4.42 2.88 -32.43
C THR A 58 5.79 3.53 -32.58
N ASP A 59 6.82 3.01 -31.92
CA ASP A 59 8.22 3.43 -32.02
C ASP A 59 9.03 2.61 -33.06
N GLY A 60 8.35 1.72 -33.81
CA GLY A 60 8.95 0.94 -34.88
C GLY A 60 9.68 -0.33 -34.45
N THR A 61 9.52 -0.74 -33.19
CA THR A 61 10.11 -1.99 -32.67
C THR A 61 9.21 -3.17 -33.01
N GLU A 62 9.77 -4.22 -33.63
CA GLU A 62 9.07 -5.49 -33.80
C GLU A 62 9.08 -6.27 -32.50
N VAL A 63 7.91 -6.65 -32.01
CA VAL A 63 7.71 -7.33 -30.74
C VAL A 63 7.01 -8.65 -30.98
N ARG A 64 7.52 -9.70 -30.35
CA ARG A 64 6.85 -10.99 -30.25
C ARG A 64 6.66 -11.37 -28.79
N ALA A 65 5.45 -11.81 -28.47
CA ALA A 65 5.11 -12.33 -27.14
C ALA A 65 4.41 -13.67 -27.23
N ARG A 66 4.60 -14.48 -26.18
CA ARG A 66 3.91 -15.75 -25.99
C ARG A 66 3.22 -15.81 -24.64
N ARG A 67 2.05 -16.42 -24.61
CA ARG A 67 1.34 -16.75 -23.37
C ARG A 67 1.89 -18.06 -22.81
N SER A 68 2.16 -18.10 -21.51
CA SER A 68 2.57 -19.27 -20.74
C SER A 68 1.68 -19.43 -19.51
N ASN A 69 1.91 -20.47 -18.71
CA ASN A 69 1.22 -20.65 -17.42
C ASN A 69 1.56 -19.55 -16.39
N GLU A 70 2.68 -18.83 -16.59
CA GLU A 70 3.13 -17.74 -15.73
C GLU A 70 2.74 -16.35 -16.26
N GLY A 71 1.91 -16.29 -17.30
CA GLY A 71 1.47 -15.08 -17.98
C GLY A 71 2.16 -14.85 -19.32
N TRP A 72 2.07 -13.61 -19.84
CA TRP A 72 2.69 -13.24 -21.10
C TRP A 72 4.19 -12.97 -20.96
N MET A 73 4.98 -13.45 -21.93
CA MET A 73 6.42 -13.25 -22.00
C MET A 73 6.81 -12.72 -23.37
N LEU A 74 7.53 -11.61 -23.43
CA LEU A 74 8.20 -11.15 -24.64
C LEU A 74 9.31 -12.12 -24.99
N THR A 75 9.41 -12.48 -26.28
CA THR A 75 10.48 -13.33 -26.82
C THR A 75 11.39 -12.58 -27.79
N GLU A 76 10.89 -11.50 -28.40
CA GLU A 76 11.62 -10.58 -29.26
C GLU A 76 11.19 -9.15 -28.97
N PRO A 77 12.09 -8.16 -29.02
CA PRO A 77 13.53 -8.21 -29.32
C PRO A 77 14.40 -8.73 -28.18
N LEU A 78 13.83 -8.98 -27.03
CA LEU A 78 14.51 -9.53 -25.84
C LEU A 78 13.53 -10.36 -25.01
N GLU A 79 14.04 -11.34 -24.29
CA GLU A 79 13.24 -12.09 -23.29
C GLU A 79 12.98 -11.20 -22.09
N PHE A 80 11.69 -10.92 -21.84
CA PHE A 80 11.28 -10.04 -20.74
C PHE A 80 9.83 -10.34 -20.35
N PRO A 81 9.47 -10.25 -19.05
CA PRO A 81 8.07 -10.33 -18.63
C PRO A 81 7.24 -9.27 -19.35
N ALA A 82 6.14 -9.67 -19.96
CA ALA A 82 5.24 -8.76 -20.66
C ALA A 82 4.23 -8.15 -19.67
N ASP A 83 3.69 -6.98 -20.03
CA ASP A 83 2.54 -6.41 -19.34
C ASP A 83 1.29 -7.21 -19.67
N GLU A 84 0.78 -7.97 -18.72
CA GLU A 84 -0.37 -8.85 -18.87
C GLU A 84 -1.62 -8.09 -19.30
N PHE A 85 -1.86 -6.90 -18.69
CA PHE A 85 -3.04 -6.10 -19.03
C PHE A 85 -2.98 -5.57 -20.46
N ALA A 86 -1.79 -5.21 -20.95
CA ALA A 86 -1.62 -4.77 -22.33
C ALA A 86 -1.92 -5.91 -23.31
N PHE A 87 -1.34 -7.10 -23.10
CA PHE A 87 -1.53 -8.25 -24.00
C PHE A 87 -2.93 -8.84 -23.91
N ASP A 88 -3.51 -9.01 -22.72
CA ASP A 88 -4.90 -9.46 -22.55
C ASP A 88 -5.88 -8.43 -23.12
N GLY A 89 -5.59 -7.14 -22.98
CA GLY A 89 -6.35 -6.06 -23.61
C GLY A 89 -6.29 -6.13 -25.14
N MET A 90 -5.14 -6.40 -25.73
CA MET A 90 -4.99 -6.59 -27.17
C MET A 90 -5.69 -7.87 -27.65
N ALA A 91 -5.54 -8.99 -26.92
CA ALA A 91 -6.24 -10.24 -27.19
C ALA A 91 -7.76 -10.05 -27.20
N SER A 92 -8.27 -9.39 -26.16
CA SER A 92 -9.71 -9.05 -26.07
C SER A 92 -10.16 -8.09 -27.18
N ALA A 93 -9.32 -7.10 -27.56
CA ALA A 93 -9.66 -6.17 -28.63
C ALA A 93 -9.81 -6.89 -29.99
N VAL A 94 -8.94 -7.86 -30.28
CA VAL A 94 -8.97 -8.65 -31.51
C VAL A 94 -10.12 -9.65 -31.49
N ALA A 95 -10.23 -10.47 -30.47
CA ALA A 95 -11.27 -11.51 -30.35
C ALA A 95 -12.68 -10.92 -30.43
N ASN A 96 -12.89 -9.73 -29.86
CA ASN A 96 -14.19 -9.06 -29.88
C ASN A 96 -14.29 -7.95 -30.94
N MET A 97 -13.41 -7.95 -31.97
CA MET A 97 -13.47 -6.95 -33.03
C MET A 97 -14.64 -7.21 -33.94
N THR A 98 -15.57 -6.28 -34.02
CA THR A 98 -16.78 -6.37 -34.85
C THR A 98 -16.76 -5.30 -35.93
N SER A 99 -17.22 -5.65 -37.15
CA SER A 99 -17.41 -4.70 -38.25
C SER A 99 -18.76 -3.99 -38.11
N VAL A 100 -18.76 -2.68 -38.27
CA VAL A 100 -19.99 -1.86 -38.37
C VAL A 100 -20.38 -1.60 -39.78
N ALA A 101 -19.44 -1.75 -40.73
CA ALA A 101 -19.64 -1.68 -42.20
C ALA A 101 -18.53 -2.45 -42.92
N VAL A 102 -18.81 -2.89 -44.13
CA VAL A 102 -17.88 -3.63 -44.98
C VAL A 102 -17.88 -3.00 -46.38
N TYR A 103 -16.69 -2.78 -46.92
CA TYR A 103 -16.48 -2.39 -48.31
C TYR A 103 -16.00 -3.64 -49.07
N GLU A 104 -16.90 -4.26 -49.84
CA GLU A 104 -16.63 -5.53 -50.56
C GLU A 104 -15.75 -5.35 -51.81
N ASP A 105 -15.70 -4.14 -52.37
CA ASP A 105 -14.86 -3.78 -53.52
C ASP A 105 -14.11 -2.48 -53.20
N PRO A 106 -13.11 -2.55 -52.30
CA PRO A 106 -12.35 -1.39 -51.89
C PRO A 106 -11.49 -0.89 -53.04
N GLN A 107 -11.27 0.42 -53.12
CA GLN A 107 -10.24 1.02 -53.94
C GLN A 107 -8.85 0.65 -53.41
N ASP A 108 -7.83 1.35 -53.84
CA ASP A 108 -6.48 1.16 -53.34
C ASP A 108 -6.43 1.24 -51.80
N LEU A 109 -5.76 0.28 -51.16
CA LEU A 109 -5.67 0.17 -49.69
C LEU A 109 -5.02 1.41 -49.05
N GLU A 110 -4.15 2.13 -49.78
CA GLU A 110 -3.56 3.40 -49.33
C GLU A 110 -4.63 4.45 -48.94
N VAL A 111 -5.79 4.46 -49.61
CA VAL A 111 -6.89 5.41 -49.33
C VAL A 111 -7.46 5.21 -47.93
N TYR A 112 -7.29 4.03 -47.37
CA TYR A 112 -7.76 3.65 -46.04
C TYR A 112 -6.64 3.67 -44.99
N GLY A 113 -5.39 4.06 -45.34
CA GLY A 113 -4.21 3.94 -44.50
C GLY A 113 -3.86 2.51 -44.15
N LEU A 114 -4.13 1.57 -45.09
CA LEU A 114 -3.87 0.12 -44.95
C LEU A 114 -2.67 -0.32 -45.80
N ASP A 115 -1.75 0.59 -46.07
CA ASP A 115 -0.50 0.38 -46.76
C ASP A 115 0.53 -0.42 -45.92
N ASP A 116 1.78 -0.45 -46.39
CA ASP A 116 2.86 -1.17 -45.69
C ASP A 116 3.31 -0.51 -44.40
N GLU A 117 2.91 0.75 -44.15
CA GLU A 117 3.17 1.48 -42.89
C GLU A 117 2.04 1.28 -41.84
N ALA A 118 0.93 0.64 -42.25
CA ALA A 118 -0.19 0.32 -41.37
C ALA A 118 0.27 -0.60 -40.22
N LEU A 119 -0.31 -0.42 -39.05
CA LEU A 119 -0.06 -1.35 -37.93
C LEU A 119 -0.56 -2.74 -38.33
N GLU A 120 0.36 -3.69 -38.38
CA GLU A 120 0.07 -5.12 -38.60
C GLU A 120 0.23 -5.88 -37.27
N LEU A 121 -0.80 -6.63 -36.90
CA LEU A 121 -0.79 -7.58 -35.82
C LEU A 121 -0.95 -8.99 -36.40
N THR A 122 -0.01 -9.88 -36.10
CA THR A 122 -0.12 -11.32 -36.36
C THR A 122 -0.29 -12.05 -35.05
N PHE A 123 -1.21 -13.01 -34.97
CA PHE A 123 -1.44 -13.78 -33.75
C PHE A 123 -1.80 -15.24 -34.06
N GLY A 124 -1.51 -16.11 -33.10
CA GLY A 124 -1.84 -17.54 -33.19
C GLY A 124 -2.93 -17.91 -32.19
N ALA A 125 -3.96 -18.63 -32.67
CA ALA A 125 -5.02 -19.19 -31.86
C ALA A 125 -5.45 -20.55 -32.40
N GLY A 126 -5.59 -21.57 -31.52
CA GLY A 126 -6.04 -22.91 -31.90
C GLY A 126 -5.15 -23.58 -32.95
N GLY A 127 -3.85 -23.25 -33.01
CA GLY A 127 -2.88 -23.76 -33.95
C GLY A 127 -2.96 -23.11 -35.37
N ALA A 128 -3.80 -22.10 -35.59
CA ALA A 128 -3.87 -21.30 -36.79
C ALA A 128 -3.24 -19.92 -36.61
N GLU A 129 -2.76 -19.32 -37.69
CA GLU A 129 -2.20 -17.97 -37.73
C GLU A 129 -3.20 -17.02 -38.39
N TYR A 130 -3.35 -15.85 -37.77
CA TYR A 130 -4.23 -14.79 -38.23
C TYR A 130 -3.47 -13.48 -38.33
N LYS A 131 -3.91 -12.62 -39.27
CA LYS A 131 -3.33 -11.29 -39.50
C LYS A 131 -4.41 -10.23 -39.53
N LEU A 132 -4.09 -9.08 -38.98
CA LEU A 132 -4.94 -7.89 -38.97
C LEU A 132 -4.09 -6.66 -39.26
N ARG A 133 -4.46 -5.86 -40.26
CA ARG A 133 -3.96 -4.50 -40.46
C ARG A 133 -5.00 -3.49 -40.00
N THR A 134 -4.57 -2.43 -39.31
CA THR A 134 -5.43 -1.31 -38.89
C THR A 134 -4.94 -0.02 -39.51
N GLY A 135 -5.84 0.65 -40.24
CA GLY A 135 -5.57 1.85 -41.00
C GLY A 135 -6.03 3.13 -40.30
N ASP A 136 -6.40 4.09 -41.14
CA ASP A 136 -6.80 5.42 -40.75
C ASP A 136 -8.15 5.46 -40.04
N LYS A 137 -8.40 6.60 -39.37
CA LYS A 137 -9.71 6.91 -38.77
C LYS A 137 -10.74 7.13 -39.90
N ALA A 138 -11.87 6.43 -39.78
CA ALA A 138 -12.99 6.64 -40.68
C ALA A 138 -13.64 8.02 -40.50
N PRO A 139 -14.19 8.66 -41.53
CA PRO A 139 -14.74 10.03 -41.48
C PRO A 139 -15.89 10.18 -40.46
N VAL A 140 -16.61 9.12 -40.15
CA VAL A 140 -17.83 9.17 -39.33
C VAL A 140 -17.80 8.10 -38.23
N GLY A 141 -18.37 8.41 -37.08
CA GLY A 141 -18.77 7.42 -36.06
C GLY A 141 -17.71 6.97 -35.10
N GLY A 142 -16.52 7.59 -35.01
CA GLY A 142 -15.46 7.14 -34.10
C GLY A 142 -14.93 5.75 -34.46
N ASN A 143 -14.84 5.46 -35.76
CA ASN A 143 -14.41 4.19 -36.33
C ASN A 143 -13.05 4.34 -37.02
N ALA A 144 -12.44 3.22 -37.37
CA ALA A 144 -11.22 3.11 -38.15
C ALA A 144 -11.36 2.00 -39.19
N TYR A 145 -10.49 2.00 -40.20
CA TYR A 145 -10.42 0.95 -41.19
C TYR A 145 -9.57 -0.22 -40.66
N ALA A 146 -9.97 -1.43 -41.07
CA ALA A 146 -9.24 -2.66 -40.77
C ALA A 146 -9.29 -3.59 -42.01
N TRP A 147 -8.24 -4.37 -42.18
CA TRP A 147 -8.13 -5.32 -43.27
C TRP A 147 -7.50 -6.62 -42.80
N ILE A 148 -8.08 -7.73 -43.25
CA ILE A 148 -7.51 -9.06 -43.05
C ILE A 148 -6.70 -9.42 -44.30
N PRO A 149 -5.35 -9.51 -44.23
CA PRO A 149 -4.51 -9.83 -45.36
C PRO A 149 -4.96 -11.12 -46.07
N GLY A 150 -5.25 -11.01 -47.38
CA GLY A 150 -5.76 -12.10 -48.18
C GLY A 150 -7.27 -12.06 -48.43
N GLU A 151 -8.01 -11.19 -47.78
CA GLU A 151 -9.42 -10.92 -48.09
C GLU A 151 -9.57 -9.73 -49.05
N GLU A 152 -10.64 -9.72 -49.82
CA GLU A 152 -10.92 -8.63 -50.78
C GLU A 152 -11.62 -7.44 -50.09
N ALA A 153 -12.16 -7.63 -48.88
CA ALA A 153 -12.96 -6.65 -48.18
C ALA A 153 -12.16 -5.79 -47.20
N VAL A 154 -12.52 -4.49 -47.08
CA VAL A 154 -12.08 -3.58 -46.01
C VAL A 154 -13.22 -3.40 -45.04
N TYR A 155 -12.90 -3.55 -43.76
CA TYR A 155 -13.83 -3.48 -42.65
C TYR A 155 -13.78 -2.10 -41.96
N VAL A 156 -14.91 -1.63 -41.47
CA VAL A 156 -15.00 -0.46 -40.62
C VAL A 156 -15.23 -0.98 -39.18
N VAL A 157 -14.31 -0.69 -38.26
CA VAL A 157 -14.30 -1.21 -36.91
C VAL A 157 -14.22 -0.08 -35.90
N SER A 158 -14.45 -0.35 -34.60
CA SER A 158 -14.31 0.66 -33.57
C SER A 158 -12.88 1.19 -33.43
N LEU A 159 -12.71 2.51 -33.52
CA LEU A 159 -11.43 3.20 -33.30
C LEU A 159 -10.84 2.92 -31.90
N LEU A 160 -11.69 2.73 -30.89
CA LEU A 160 -11.24 2.40 -29.54
C LEU A 160 -10.46 1.06 -29.52
N ARG A 161 -10.96 0.06 -30.26
CA ARG A 161 -10.30 -1.25 -30.32
C ARG A 161 -8.98 -1.18 -31.09
N THR A 162 -8.93 -0.48 -32.22
CA THR A 162 -7.69 -0.31 -33.00
C THR A 162 -6.64 0.50 -32.23
N ASN A 163 -7.06 1.54 -31.48
CA ASN A 163 -6.16 2.29 -30.60
C ASN A 163 -5.61 1.43 -29.45
N GLY A 164 -6.36 0.44 -28.99
CA GLY A 164 -5.91 -0.53 -28.01
C GLY A 164 -4.71 -1.36 -28.46
N LEU A 165 -4.55 -1.54 -29.80
CA LEU A 165 -3.43 -2.28 -30.40
C LEU A 165 -2.18 -1.42 -30.61
N ARG A 166 -2.31 -0.07 -30.58
CA ARG A 166 -1.20 0.87 -30.77
C ARG A 166 -0.47 1.09 -29.46
N LYS A 167 0.65 0.42 -29.28
CA LYS A 167 1.48 0.46 -28.06
C LYS A 167 2.91 0.85 -28.41
N ALA A 168 3.59 1.56 -27.50
CA ALA A 168 5.04 1.69 -27.52
C ALA A 168 5.67 0.43 -26.91
N PHE A 169 6.93 0.17 -27.22
CA PHE A 169 7.62 -1.03 -26.72
C PHE A 169 7.63 -1.12 -25.18
N ASP A 170 7.90 0.00 -24.51
CA ASP A 170 7.91 0.07 -23.03
C ASP A 170 6.52 -0.13 -22.41
N ASP A 171 5.43 0.05 -23.15
CA ASP A 171 4.07 -0.21 -22.67
C ASP A 171 3.68 -1.69 -22.73
N LEU A 172 4.49 -2.50 -23.43
CA LEU A 172 4.32 -3.94 -23.55
C LEU A 172 5.17 -4.73 -22.54
N ARG A 173 5.99 -4.03 -21.77
CA ARG A 173 6.90 -4.63 -20.76
C ARG A 173 6.30 -4.53 -19.38
N ASP A 174 6.44 -5.56 -18.56
CA ASP A 174 6.06 -5.46 -17.15
C ASP A 174 6.92 -4.42 -16.44
N LYS A 175 6.26 -3.41 -15.90
CA LYS A 175 6.89 -2.31 -15.17
C LYS A 175 7.11 -2.60 -13.69
N ARG A 176 6.63 -3.72 -13.16
CA ARG A 176 6.88 -4.14 -11.78
C ARG A 176 8.33 -4.55 -11.60
N LEU A 177 9.01 -3.94 -10.62
CA LEU A 177 10.40 -4.23 -10.36
C LEU A 177 10.60 -5.55 -9.63
N LEU A 178 9.70 -5.85 -8.70
CA LEU A 178 9.65 -7.09 -7.94
C LEU A 178 8.24 -7.69 -8.01
N ARG A 179 8.16 -9.02 -8.13
CA ARG A 179 6.91 -9.77 -8.10
C ARG A 179 6.91 -10.70 -6.90
N PHE A 180 6.21 -10.33 -5.84
CA PHE A 180 6.05 -11.11 -4.63
C PHE A 180 4.80 -10.70 -3.88
N ASP A 181 4.35 -11.59 -3.00
CA ASP A 181 3.35 -11.31 -2.00
C ASP A 181 4.07 -10.87 -0.72
N PRO A 182 3.78 -9.69 -0.13
CA PRO A 182 4.37 -9.25 1.13
C PRO A 182 4.27 -10.29 2.25
N ASP A 183 3.18 -11.05 2.30
CA ASP A 183 2.97 -12.08 3.32
C ASP A 183 3.88 -13.30 3.14
N SER A 184 4.42 -13.51 1.94
CA SER A 184 5.35 -14.60 1.65
C SER A 184 6.79 -14.33 2.09
N VAL A 185 7.11 -13.10 2.54
CA VAL A 185 8.48 -12.71 2.90
C VAL A 185 8.86 -13.28 4.27
N GLU A 186 9.90 -14.13 4.30
CA GLU A 186 10.48 -14.72 5.52
C GLU A 186 11.64 -13.90 6.08
N SER A 187 12.44 -13.25 5.21
CA SER A 187 13.50 -12.36 5.64
C SER A 187 13.65 -11.16 4.75
N PHE A 188 14.01 -10.07 5.36
CA PHE A 188 14.23 -8.77 4.75
C PHE A 188 15.60 -8.24 5.16
N SER A 189 16.42 -7.90 4.18
CA SER A 189 17.70 -7.21 4.40
C SER A 189 17.72 -5.96 3.57
N ALA A 190 17.98 -4.81 4.19
CA ALA A 190 18.15 -3.55 3.49
C ALA A 190 19.46 -2.88 3.87
N SER A 191 20.04 -2.13 2.92
CA SER A 191 21.26 -1.36 3.14
C SER A 191 21.22 -0.04 2.38
N TRP A 192 21.84 0.99 2.96
CA TRP A 192 21.95 2.35 2.44
C TRP A 192 23.30 2.97 2.87
N PRO A 193 23.69 4.12 2.33
CA PRO A 193 24.89 4.80 2.78
C PRO A 193 24.85 5.09 4.30
N GLY A 194 25.69 4.39 5.05
CA GLY A 194 25.81 4.56 6.50
C GLY A 194 24.99 3.60 7.37
N GLY A 195 24.17 2.70 6.78
CA GLY A 195 23.37 1.76 7.57
C GLY A 195 22.96 0.47 6.85
N ARG A 196 22.56 -0.50 7.66
CA ARG A 196 21.99 -1.78 7.22
C ARG A 196 21.06 -2.32 8.29
N VAL A 197 20.02 -3.04 7.87
CA VAL A 197 19.18 -3.86 8.74
C VAL A 197 19.01 -5.25 8.16
N ASP A 198 18.92 -6.24 9.05
CA ASP A 198 18.53 -7.61 8.73
C ASP A 198 17.38 -8.00 9.67
N LEU A 199 16.26 -8.44 9.09
CA LEU A 199 15.05 -8.80 9.80
C LEU A 199 14.57 -10.18 9.38
N VAL A 200 13.97 -10.91 10.31
CA VAL A 200 13.41 -12.24 10.10
C VAL A 200 11.99 -12.28 10.65
N ARG A 201 11.07 -12.87 9.92
CA ARG A 201 9.69 -13.09 10.36
C ARG A 201 9.62 -14.35 11.20
N GLY A 202 9.15 -14.23 12.43
CA GLY A 202 8.88 -15.30 13.38
C GLY A 202 7.39 -15.48 13.63
N GLU A 203 7.03 -16.34 14.60
CA GLU A 203 5.64 -16.57 15.00
C GLU A 203 5.01 -15.34 15.64
N GLU A 204 5.79 -14.51 16.36
CA GLU A 204 5.35 -13.29 17.03
C GLU A 204 5.52 -12.03 16.17
N GLY A 205 5.88 -12.18 14.89
CA GLY A 205 6.12 -11.09 13.96
C GLY A 205 7.60 -10.90 13.59
N TRP A 206 7.96 -9.70 13.16
CA TRP A 206 9.30 -9.39 12.68
C TRP A 206 10.27 -9.09 13.82
N THR A 207 11.46 -9.67 13.73
CA THR A 207 12.56 -9.43 14.66
C THR A 207 13.78 -8.94 13.89
N MET A 208 14.42 -7.89 14.34
CA MET A 208 15.71 -7.43 13.83
C MET A 208 16.82 -8.35 14.39
N THR A 209 17.67 -8.83 13.51
CA THR A 209 18.81 -9.71 13.86
C THR A 209 20.15 -9.00 13.73
N ALA A 210 20.20 -7.91 12.93
CA ALA A 210 21.38 -7.04 12.81
C ALA A 210 20.95 -5.62 12.42
N PRO A 211 21.70 -4.58 12.80
CA PRO A 211 22.93 -4.56 13.60
C PRO A 211 22.70 -4.78 15.10
N VAL A 212 21.45 -4.72 15.55
CA VAL A 212 21.02 -4.90 16.94
C VAL A 212 19.93 -5.95 16.96
N GLU A 213 19.93 -6.85 17.93
CA GLU A 213 18.87 -7.84 18.10
C GLU A 213 17.73 -7.22 18.92
N GLY A 214 16.48 -7.38 18.43
CA GLY A 214 15.29 -6.89 19.12
C GLY A 214 14.04 -6.88 18.23
N PRO A 215 12.87 -6.55 18.81
CA PRO A 215 11.63 -6.47 18.05
C PRO A 215 11.69 -5.37 16.99
N ALA A 216 11.14 -5.68 15.80
CA ALA A 216 11.03 -4.72 14.72
C ALA A 216 9.67 -4.01 14.74
N ASP A 217 9.60 -2.85 14.11
CA ASP A 217 8.34 -2.16 13.85
C ASP A 217 7.59 -2.87 12.71
N GLN A 218 6.52 -3.58 13.07
CA GLN A 218 5.71 -4.37 12.14
C GLN A 218 5.10 -3.48 11.05
N ARG A 219 4.52 -2.33 11.45
CA ARG A 219 3.82 -1.40 10.55
C ARG A 219 4.80 -0.78 9.54
N ALA A 220 5.93 -0.29 10.03
CA ALA A 220 6.95 0.30 9.16
C ALA A 220 7.47 -0.70 8.13
N LEU A 221 7.64 -1.98 8.53
CA LEU A 221 8.08 -3.01 7.59
C LEU A 221 7.00 -3.40 6.59
N ASP A 222 5.74 -3.50 7.02
CA ASP A 222 4.60 -3.76 6.12
C ASP A 222 4.47 -2.64 5.08
N ASP A 223 4.66 -1.38 5.46
CA ASP A 223 4.66 -0.23 4.56
C ASP A 223 5.80 -0.33 3.54
N VAL A 224 7.01 -0.67 3.97
CA VAL A 224 8.18 -0.86 3.08
C VAL A 224 7.96 -2.03 2.12
N LEU A 225 7.47 -3.18 2.59
CA LEU A 225 7.18 -4.34 1.76
C LEU A 225 6.06 -4.04 0.75
N SER A 226 5.03 -3.33 1.18
CA SER A 226 3.96 -2.84 0.30
C SER A 226 4.53 -1.90 -0.77
N ALA A 227 5.34 -0.91 -0.38
CA ALA A 227 5.98 0.01 -1.32
C ALA A 227 6.85 -0.71 -2.35
N LEU A 228 7.60 -1.76 -1.94
CA LEU A 228 8.41 -2.59 -2.84
C LEU A 228 7.54 -3.40 -3.80
N SER A 229 6.43 -3.99 -3.34
CA SER A 229 5.53 -4.80 -4.17
C SER A 229 4.80 -3.98 -5.23
N PHE A 230 4.52 -2.70 -4.94
CA PHE A 230 3.89 -1.75 -5.86
C PHE A 230 4.89 -0.84 -6.58
N LEU A 231 6.19 -1.10 -6.46
CA LEU A 231 7.20 -0.28 -7.14
C LEU A 231 7.22 -0.57 -8.64
N HIS A 232 6.86 0.45 -9.43
CA HIS A 232 6.78 0.38 -10.88
C HIS A 232 7.82 1.29 -11.53
N ALA A 233 8.41 0.80 -12.60
CA ALA A 233 9.28 1.58 -13.47
C ALA A 233 8.48 2.62 -14.27
N VAL A 234 9.10 3.76 -14.55
CA VAL A 234 8.60 4.74 -15.51
C VAL A 234 9.16 4.49 -16.92
N GLY A 235 10.21 3.66 -17.05
CA GLY A 235 10.82 3.26 -18.31
C GLY A 235 12.02 2.34 -18.11
N PHE A 236 12.72 2.04 -19.21
CA PHE A 236 13.77 1.03 -19.26
C PHE A 236 15.02 1.54 -19.96
N GLN A 237 16.17 1.02 -19.53
CA GLN A 237 17.47 1.27 -20.13
C GLN A 237 18.08 -0.07 -20.58
N ASP A 238 17.94 -0.39 -21.87
CA ASP A 238 18.47 -1.63 -22.47
C ASP A 238 19.94 -1.49 -22.87
N LYS A 239 20.36 -0.28 -23.23
CA LYS A 239 21.78 -0.01 -23.50
C LYS A 239 22.57 -0.06 -22.20
N ARG A 240 23.56 -0.94 -22.16
CA ARG A 240 24.41 -1.12 -20.98
C ARG A 240 25.06 0.19 -20.57
N ARG A 241 24.74 0.69 -19.39
CA ARG A 241 25.52 1.71 -18.66
C ARG A 241 26.30 0.97 -17.56
N GLY A 242 27.52 1.44 -17.26
CA GLY A 242 28.29 0.88 -16.14
C GLY A 242 27.62 1.21 -14.81
N ASP A 243 27.58 0.27 -13.90
CA ASP A 243 26.93 0.41 -12.60
C ASP A 243 27.43 1.64 -11.81
N ALA A 244 28.72 1.97 -11.92
CA ALA A 244 29.28 3.17 -11.30
C ALA A 244 28.67 4.47 -11.87
N ALA A 245 28.35 4.51 -13.16
CA ALA A 245 27.81 5.71 -13.82
C ALA A 245 26.38 6.05 -13.37
N VAL A 246 25.66 5.07 -12.85
CA VAL A 246 24.27 5.21 -12.40
C VAL A 246 24.15 5.02 -10.87
N GLY A 247 25.28 4.99 -10.15
CA GLY A 247 25.30 4.91 -8.68
C GLY A 247 24.92 3.56 -8.09
N LEU A 248 24.97 2.46 -8.87
CA LEU A 248 24.62 1.12 -8.42
C LEU A 248 25.77 0.37 -7.70
N VAL A 249 26.99 0.93 -7.72
CA VAL A 249 28.13 0.40 -6.92
C VAL A 249 27.92 0.75 -5.45
N ASP A 250 27.54 2.01 -5.20
CA ASP A 250 27.17 2.51 -3.87
C ASP A 250 25.71 3.00 -3.96
N PRO A 251 24.74 2.07 -3.86
CA PRO A 251 23.33 2.40 -4.08
C PRO A 251 22.77 3.29 -2.98
N ALA A 252 21.81 4.14 -3.33
CA ALA A 252 21.04 4.91 -2.36
C ALA A 252 20.25 3.98 -1.42
N TYR A 253 19.74 2.86 -1.99
CA TYR A 253 19.06 1.82 -1.24
C TYR A 253 19.22 0.47 -1.95
N ALA A 254 19.48 -0.58 -1.19
CA ALA A 254 19.50 -1.94 -1.71
C ALA A 254 18.70 -2.85 -0.77
N VAL A 255 17.94 -3.77 -1.33
CA VAL A 255 17.13 -4.72 -0.59
C VAL A 255 17.31 -6.14 -1.13
N GLU A 256 17.30 -7.10 -0.22
CA GLU A 256 17.24 -8.52 -0.49
C GLU A 256 16.08 -9.13 0.30
N LEU A 257 15.19 -9.85 -0.38
CA LEU A 257 14.05 -10.55 0.19
C LEU A 257 14.24 -12.04 0.03
N LYS A 258 13.94 -12.82 1.06
CA LYS A 258 13.78 -14.25 0.96
C LYS A 258 12.31 -14.60 1.15
N LEU A 259 11.74 -15.31 0.18
CA LEU A 259 10.34 -15.68 0.15
C LEU A 259 10.17 -17.13 0.58
N ALA A 260 9.08 -17.40 1.26
CA ALA A 260 8.62 -18.76 1.54
C ALA A 260 8.44 -19.54 0.22
N PRO A 261 8.65 -20.86 0.23
CA PRO A 261 8.32 -21.70 -0.91
C PRO A 261 6.84 -21.56 -1.30
N ALA A 262 6.55 -21.49 -2.60
CA ALA A 262 5.17 -21.42 -3.10
C ALA A 262 4.38 -22.71 -2.81
N GLU A 263 5.06 -23.85 -2.66
CA GLU A 263 4.48 -25.14 -2.31
C GLU A 263 5.26 -25.73 -1.13
N GLU A 264 4.58 -26.50 -0.29
CA GLU A 264 5.18 -27.16 0.87
C GLU A 264 6.31 -28.10 0.45
N GLY A 265 7.53 -27.85 0.93
CA GLY A 265 8.76 -28.59 0.56
C GLY A 265 9.45 -28.08 -0.71
N GLY A 266 9.00 -26.99 -1.32
CA GLY A 266 9.66 -26.30 -2.42
C GLY A 266 10.93 -25.55 -2.00
N GLU A 267 11.61 -24.95 -2.97
CA GLU A 267 12.78 -24.09 -2.71
C GLU A 267 12.36 -22.65 -2.39
N SER A 268 13.01 -22.03 -1.40
CA SER A 268 12.85 -20.60 -1.12
C SER A 268 13.40 -19.79 -2.29
N ARG A 269 12.72 -18.71 -2.64
CA ARG A 269 13.13 -17.78 -3.70
C ARG A 269 13.73 -16.52 -3.09
N SER A 270 14.83 -16.02 -3.65
CA SER A 270 15.40 -14.74 -3.27
C SER A 270 15.18 -13.71 -4.34
N LEU A 271 14.81 -12.50 -3.93
CA LEU A 271 14.67 -11.33 -4.78
C LEU A 271 15.64 -10.26 -4.31
N SER A 272 16.19 -9.49 -5.24
CA SER A 272 17.06 -8.36 -4.91
C SER A 272 16.75 -7.14 -5.78
N LEU A 273 16.92 -5.97 -5.19
CA LEU A 273 16.74 -4.70 -5.88
C LEU A 273 17.79 -3.71 -5.37
N LYS A 274 18.37 -2.91 -6.29
CA LYS A 274 19.29 -1.81 -5.95
C LYS A 274 18.84 -0.55 -6.65
N ILE A 275 18.65 0.53 -5.90
CA ILE A 275 18.33 1.86 -6.40
C ILE A 275 19.63 2.66 -6.42
N GLY A 276 20.03 3.16 -7.59
CA GLY A 276 21.24 3.94 -7.77
C GLY A 276 21.20 5.28 -7.03
N SER A 277 22.36 5.73 -6.60
CA SER A 277 22.52 7.01 -5.87
C SER A 277 22.73 8.23 -6.78
N VAL A 278 22.77 8.04 -8.10
CA VAL A 278 22.99 9.11 -9.08
C VAL A 278 21.71 9.34 -9.87
N GLU A 279 21.15 10.54 -9.71
CA GLU A 279 20.04 11.02 -10.52
C GLU A 279 20.54 11.48 -11.89
N ILE A 280 19.92 11.01 -12.96
CA ILE A 280 20.24 11.36 -14.35
C ILE A 280 18.92 11.70 -15.06
N ASP A 281 18.84 12.89 -15.62
CA ASP A 281 17.65 13.37 -16.36
C ASP A 281 16.33 13.27 -15.52
N GLY A 282 16.44 13.48 -14.20
CA GLY A 282 15.28 13.45 -13.29
C GLY A 282 14.81 12.05 -12.90
N VAL A 283 15.62 11.01 -13.13
CA VAL A 283 15.28 9.63 -12.75
C VAL A 283 16.42 8.92 -12.02
N LEU A 284 16.08 7.94 -11.20
CA LEU A 284 17.03 7.00 -10.61
C LEU A 284 17.01 5.68 -11.37
N HIS A 285 18.19 5.10 -11.56
CA HIS A 285 18.32 3.79 -12.20
C HIS A 285 18.22 2.69 -11.14
N VAL A 286 17.51 1.63 -11.51
CA VAL A 286 17.26 0.49 -10.61
C VAL A 286 17.69 -0.81 -11.29
N ARG A 287 18.40 -1.64 -10.53
CA ARG A 287 18.73 -3.02 -10.88
C ARG A 287 17.85 -3.96 -10.08
N ALA A 288 17.07 -4.79 -10.79
CA ALA A 288 16.36 -5.93 -10.25
C ALA A 288 16.84 -7.22 -10.96
N ALA A 289 16.05 -8.28 -10.95
CA ALA A 289 16.41 -9.56 -11.57
C ALA A 289 16.59 -9.53 -13.10
N SER A 290 16.11 -8.48 -13.77
CA SER A 290 16.21 -8.32 -15.23
C SER A 290 17.60 -7.84 -15.68
N PRO A 291 18.06 -8.22 -16.89
CA PRO A 291 19.27 -7.67 -17.47
C PRO A 291 19.18 -6.18 -17.82
N SER A 292 17.96 -5.65 -18.07
CA SER A 292 17.71 -4.23 -18.29
C SER A 292 17.76 -3.47 -16.96
N LEU A 293 18.15 -2.19 -17.02
CA LEU A 293 17.92 -1.27 -15.91
C LEU A 293 16.53 -0.67 -16.03
N TYR A 294 15.90 -0.45 -14.92
CA TYR A 294 14.64 0.29 -14.80
C TYR A 294 14.91 1.73 -14.42
N TRP A 295 13.97 2.61 -14.70
CA TRP A 295 13.94 3.98 -14.19
C TRP A 295 12.78 4.15 -13.24
N ILE A 296 13.04 4.85 -12.14
CA ILE A 296 11.99 5.27 -11.20
C ILE A 296 12.06 6.79 -10.96
N ASP A 297 10.95 7.36 -10.55
CA ASP A 297 10.90 8.72 -10.04
C ASP A 297 11.65 8.77 -8.70
N PRO A 298 12.58 9.74 -8.48
CA PRO A 298 13.31 9.88 -7.21
C PRO A 298 12.42 9.95 -5.97
N VAL A 299 11.21 10.51 -6.07
CA VAL A 299 10.24 10.59 -4.97
C VAL A 299 9.86 9.22 -4.40
N ARG A 300 10.03 8.14 -5.19
CA ARG A 300 9.77 6.78 -4.72
C ARG A 300 10.75 6.30 -3.66
N LEU A 301 11.93 6.93 -3.57
CA LEU A 301 12.93 6.61 -2.57
C LEU A 301 12.47 7.00 -1.15
N ASP A 302 11.59 7.99 -1.02
CA ASP A 302 11.06 8.45 0.27
C ASP A 302 10.28 7.37 1.02
N ALA A 303 9.78 6.35 0.31
CA ALA A 303 9.12 5.20 0.93
C ALA A 303 10.08 4.21 1.60
N PHE A 304 11.39 4.39 1.46
CA PHE A 304 12.41 3.48 1.97
C PHE A 304 13.26 4.16 3.04
N PRO A 305 12.98 3.91 4.32
CA PRO A 305 13.71 4.54 5.42
C PRO A 305 15.21 4.21 5.37
N THR A 306 16.04 5.23 5.63
CA THR A 306 17.50 5.11 5.68
C THR A 306 18.05 5.36 7.09
N GLU A 307 17.20 5.21 8.09
CA GLU A 307 17.53 5.31 9.51
C GLU A 307 17.17 4.00 10.22
N LEU A 308 18.09 3.52 11.07
CA LEU A 308 17.92 2.24 11.78
C LEU A 308 16.64 2.24 12.64
N ASP A 309 16.38 3.35 13.34
CA ASP A 309 15.27 3.45 14.27
C ASP A 309 13.90 3.40 13.59
N ALA A 310 13.82 3.66 12.29
CA ALA A 310 12.58 3.52 11.54
C ALA A 310 12.11 2.04 11.39
N TYR A 311 13.02 1.08 11.56
CA TYR A 311 12.72 -0.35 11.51
C TYR A 311 12.55 -1.00 12.88
N ARG A 312 12.71 -0.23 13.96
CA ARG A 312 12.72 -0.73 15.34
C ARG A 312 11.40 -0.45 16.03
N TYR A 313 10.96 -1.41 16.82
CA TYR A 313 9.80 -1.20 17.68
C TYR A 313 10.10 -0.08 18.70
N ARG A 314 9.31 0.98 18.66
CA ARG A 314 9.52 2.20 19.46
C ARG A 314 8.29 2.60 20.26
N GLN A 315 7.25 1.75 20.29
CA GLN A 315 6.07 2.00 21.10
C GLN A 315 6.42 1.74 22.58
N LEU A 316 6.09 2.71 23.45
CA LEU A 316 6.42 2.64 24.86
C LEU A 316 5.36 1.89 25.66
N ALA A 317 4.13 1.85 25.15
CA ALA A 317 3.05 1.06 25.72
C ALA A 317 2.14 0.53 24.59
N ASP A 318 1.49 -0.58 24.84
CA ASP A 318 0.52 -1.22 23.94
C ASP A 318 -0.61 -1.78 24.79
N PHE A 319 -1.67 -1.00 24.99
CA PHE A 319 -2.85 -1.42 25.72
C PHE A 319 -4.09 -0.72 25.18
N GLU A 320 -5.24 -1.37 25.31
CA GLU A 320 -6.51 -0.73 24.98
C GLU A 320 -6.92 0.24 26.09
N PRO A 321 -7.13 1.54 25.82
CA PRO A 321 -7.50 2.52 26.86
C PRO A 321 -8.74 2.11 27.66
N GLY A 322 -9.70 1.43 27.04
CA GLY A 322 -10.90 0.91 27.68
C GLY A 322 -10.67 -0.27 28.63
N ALA A 323 -9.50 -0.93 28.59
CA ALA A 323 -9.13 -1.98 29.53
C ALA A 323 -8.57 -1.42 30.85
N ALA A 324 -8.16 -0.14 30.87
CA ALA A 324 -7.63 0.50 32.05
C ALA A 324 -8.75 0.73 33.09
N ASN A 325 -8.47 0.34 34.33
CA ASN A 325 -9.36 0.56 35.46
C ASN A 325 -8.73 1.50 36.51
N ARG A 326 -7.40 1.55 36.58
CA ARG A 326 -6.66 2.41 37.52
C ARG A 326 -5.41 2.97 36.85
N ILE A 327 -5.12 4.24 37.05
CA ILE A 327 -3.85 4.87 36.70
C ILE A 327 -3.24 5.58 37.91
N GLU A 328 -1.94 5.40 38.12
CA GLU A 328 -1.14 6.10 39.11
C GLU A 328 -0.16 7.04 38.39
N LEU A 329 -0.18 8.31 38.81
CA LEU A 329 0.75 9.34 38.36
C LEU A 329 1.67 9.67 39.52
N ALA A 330 2.94 9.33 39.39
CA ALA A 330 3.95 9.60 40.40
C ALA A 330 4.92 10.68 39.91
N PHE A 331 5.14 11.70 40.74
CA PHE A 331 6.02 12.83 40.45
C PHE A 331 7.13 12.95 41.47
N GLU A 332 8.31 13.39 41.02
CA GLU A 332 9.38 13.77 41.98
C GLU A 332 8.88 14.95 42.82
N SER A 333 8.96 14.80 44.14
CA SER A 333 8.56 15.83 45.14
C SER A 333 9.74 16.77 45.45
N GLU A 334 9.44 18.00 45.86
CA GLU A 334 10.44 18.95 46.38
C GLU A 334 11.14 18.43 47.64
N GLU A 335 10.50 17.52 48.39
CA GLU A 335 11.11 16.84 49.52
C GLU A 335 11.95 15.66 49.05
N ALA A 336 13.25 15.73 49.25
CA ALA A 336 14.21 14.74 48.76
C ALA A 336 13.82 13.30 49.19
N GLY A 337 13.61 12.43 48.21
CA GLY A 337 13.31 11.01 48.36
C GLY A 337 11.83 10.67 48.60
N GLN A 338 10.92 11.60 48.39
CA GLN A 338 9.47 11.35 48.38
C GLN A 338 8.90 11.55 46.98
N SER A 339 7.90 10.74 46.63
CA SER A 339 7.13 10.90 45.41
C SER A 339 5.73 11.40 45.75
N TYR A 340 5.23 12.34 44.98
CA TYR A 340 3.84 12.76 45.01
C TYR A 340 3.04 11.88 44.10
N VAL A 341 2.05 11.15 44.62
CA VAL A 341 1.28 10.19 43.84
C VAL A 341 -0.18 10.61 43.78
N VAL A 342 -0.73 10.61 42.57
CA VAL A 342 -2.16 10.77 42.30
C VAL A 342 -2.67 9.48 41.70
N THR A 343 -3.74 8.93 42.25
CA THR A 343 -4.38 7.72 41.76
C THR A 343 -5.74 8.07 41.20
N ALA A 344 -6.01 7.72 39.95
CA ALA A 344 -7.33 7.77 39.37
C ALA A 344 -7.87 6.35 39.16
N THR A 345 -9.17 6.16 39.45
CA THR A 345 -9.83 4.86 39.39
C THR A 345 -11.17 5.01 38.68
N ALA A 346 -11.49 4.06 37.81
CA ALA A 346 -12.78 3.96 37.16
C ALA A 346 -13.84 3.43 38.16
N GLY A 347 -15.04 4.01 38.13
CA GLY A 347 -16.16 3.59 38.96
C GLY A 347 -17.48 3.70 38.19
N ASP A 348 -18.59 3.37 38.84
CA ASP A 348 -19.93 3.37 38.24
C ASP A 348 -20.35 4.76 37.71
N GLU A 349 -19.84 5.84 38.29
CA GLU A 349 -20.13 7.23 37.92
C GLU A 349 -19.04 7.83 37.00
N GLY A 350 -18.08 7.04 36.54
CA GLY A 350 -16.92 7.46 35.74
C GLY A 350 -15.62 7.50 36.55
N TRP A 351 -14.62 8.15 35.98
CA TRP A 351 -13.29 8.28 36.62
C TRP A 351 -13.29 9.27 37.79
N SER A 352 -12.62 8.90 38.86
CA SER A 352 -12.35 9.79 39.99
C SER A 352 -10.88 9.70 40.41
N SER A 353 -10.31 10.77 40.96
CA SER A 353 -8.89 10.78 41.33
C SER A 353 -8.68 11.36 42.74
N SER A 354 -7.58 10.95 43.38
CA SER A 354 -7.17 11.36 44.73
C SER A 354 -5.64 11.40 44.83
N PRO A 355 -5.00 12.32 45.55
CA PRO A 355 -5.62 13.37 46.39
C PRO A 355 -6.19 14.56 45.59
N ASP A 356 -5.70 14.81 44.41
CA ASP A 356 -6.14 15.93 43.58
C ASP A 356 -7.23 15.48 42.57
N PRO A 357 -8.33 16.23 42.41
CA PRO A 357 -9.36 15.91 41.47
C PRO A 357 -8.91 16.21 40.03
N MET A 358 -9.13 15.25 39.12
CA MET A 358 -8.94 15.39 37.69
C MET A 358 -10.29 15.19 37.00
N ALA A 359 -10.57 15.98 35.97
CA ALA A 359 -11.75 15.76 35.15
C ALA A 359 -11.71 14.38 34.42
N PRO A 360 -12.81 13.61 34.43
CA PRO A 360 -12.85 12.29 33.79
C PRO A 360 -12.35 12.27 32.34
N GLU A 361 -12.68 13.30 31.55
CA GLU A 361 -12.27 13.44 30.17
C GLU A 361 -10.76 13.64 30.03
N ARG A 362 -10.11 14.24 31.03
CA ARG A 362 -8.64 14.37 31.03
C ARG A 362 -7.95 13.06 31.34
N ILE A 363 -8.52 12.26 32.23
CA ILE A 363 -7.99 10.93 32.56
C ILE A 363 -8.10 10.03 31.32
N GLN A 364 -9.25 10.05 30.61
CA GLN A 364 -9.45 9.27 29.41
C GLN A 364 -8.47 9.68 28.30
N ARG A 365 -8.30 10.98 28.07
CA ARG A 365 -7.34 11.48 27.08
C ARG A 365 -5.90 11.10 27.45
N LEU A 366 -5.55 11.17 28.74
CA LEU A 366 -4.23 10.74 29.22
C LEU A 366 -3.97 9.26 28.91
N LEU A 367 -4.97 8.39 29.09
CA LEU A 367 -4.86 6.97 28.76
C LEU A 367 -4.72 6.73 27.25
N GLU A 368 -5.46 7.48 26.42
CA GLU A 368 -5.35 7.45 24.96
C GLU A 368 -3.93 7.84 24.52
N GLU A 369 -3.38 8.95 25.04
CA GLU A 369 -2.03 9.40 24.71
C GLU A 369 -0.92 8.45 25.20
N LEU A 370 -1.11 7.83 26.35
CA LEU A 370 -0.15 6.85 26.87
C LEU A 370 -0.16 5.55 26.05
N SER A 371 -1.34 5.10 25.59
CA SER A 371 -1.47 3.86 24.81
C SER A 371 -0.83 3.96 23.42
N ASP A 372 -0.80 5.15 22.82
CA ASP A 372 -0.21 5.42 21.49
C ASP A 372 1.20 6.04 21.58
N LEU A 373 1.80 6.08 22.78
CA LEU A 373 3.06 6.78 22.98
C LEU A 373 4.23 6.09 22.27
N GLU A 374 4.74 6.74 21.23
CA GLU A 374 5.86 6.28 20.43
C GLU A 374 7.10 7.15 20.62
N ALA A 375 8.27 6.52 20.66
CA ALA A 375 9.54 7.21 20.68
C ALA A 375 9.97 7.72 19.31
N GLN A 376 10.58 8.88 19.27
CA GLN A 376 11.23 9.40 18.05
C GLN A 376 12.51 8.63 17.74
N ARG A 377 13.27 8.26 18.79
CA ARG A 377 14.51 7.48 18.65
C ARG A 377 14.89 6.76 19.93
N ILE A 378 15.80 5.81 19.80
CA ILE A 378 16.42 5.10 20.92
C ILE A 378 17.73 5.80 21.25
N LEU A 379 17.86 6.29 22.50
CA LEU A 379 19.04 7.00 22.98
C LEU A 379 20.14 6.06 23.47
N ALA A 380 19.76 4.93 24.05
CA ALA A 380 20.67 3.91 24.54
C ALA A 380 20.00 2.54 24.58
N GLU A 381 20.73 1.50 24.24
CA GLU A 381 20.24 0.11 24.21
C GLU A 381 20.14 -0.49 25.60
N ARG A 382 21.07 -0.12 26.46
CA ARG A 382 21.14 -0.61 27.82
C ARG A 382 21.87 0.40 28.70
N VAL A 383 21.30 0.71 29.81
CA VAL A 383 21.85 1.71 30.75
C VAL A 383 22.01 1.12 32.15
N GLY A 384 23.07 1.53 32.82
CA GLY A 384 23.28 1.21 34.22
C GLY A 384 22.62 2.21 35.17
N PRO A 385 22.55 1.90 36.53
CA PRO A 385 21.89 2.76 37.50
C PRO A 385 22.41 4.20 37.57
N GLU A 386 23.71 4.40 37.31
CA GLU A 386 24.30 5.77 37.34
C GLU A 386 23.94 6.56 36.05
N GLU A 387 23.82 5.88 34.93
CA GLU A 387 23.41 6.50 33.68
C GLU A 387 21.91 6.88 33.72
N LEU A 388 21.07 6.06 34.39
CA LEU A 388 19.66 6.40 34.62
C LEU A 388 19.50 7.70 35.36
N LYS A 389 20.39 8.00 36.34
CA LYS A 389 20.41 9.30 37.04
C LYS A 389 20.75 10.44 36.07
N GLY A 390 21.72 10.20 35.17
CA GLY A 390 22.11 11.18 34.16
C GLY A 390 20.99 11.49 33.15
N PHE A 391 20.11 10.52 32.88
CA PHE A 391 18.90 10.68 32.09
C PHE A 391 17.71 11.27 32.88
N GLY A 392 17.82 11.45 34.22
CA GLY A 392 16.72 11.90 35.05
C GLY A 392 15.61 10.86 35.25
N LEU A 393 15.96 9.57 35.08
CA LEU A 393 15.03 8.44 35.25
C LEU A 393 15.12 7.78 36.62
N SER A 394 16.06 8.20 37.46
CA SER A 394 16.24 7.69 38.83
C SER A 394 16.68 8.80 39.80
N PRO A 395 15.72 9.52 40.46
CA PRO A 395 14.27 9.41 40.30
C PRO A 395 13.77 9.94 38.97
N ALA A 396 12.62 9.45 38.50
CA ALA A 396 11.94 9.96 37.32
C ALA A 396 11.19 11.26 37.64
N SER A 397 11.20 12.22 36.72
CA SER A 397 10.44 13.48 36.86
C SER A 397 8.92 13.23 36.92
N ALA A 398 8.44 12.26 36.16
CA ALA A 398 7.10 11.72 36.20
C ALA A 398 7.12 10.22 35.87
N ALA A 399 6.20 9.46 36.47
CA ALA A 399 5.99 8.06 36.10
C ALA A 399 4.49 7.75 36.08
N PHE A 400 4.09 6.93 35.14
CA PHE A 400 2.71 6.52 34.89
C PHE A 400 2.63 5.01 34.99
N PHE A 401 1.69 4.51 35.80
CA PHE A 401 1.41 3.09 35.96
C PHE A 401 -0.06 2.86 35.63
N VAL A 402 -0.36 2.09 34.63
CA VAL A 402 -1.74 1.78 34.18
C VAL A 402 -2.05 0.33 34.51
N TYR A 403 -3.22 0.10 35.15
CA TYR A 403 -3.66 -1.22 35.58
C TYR A 403 -5.06 -1.53 35.08
N ASP A 404 -5.32 -2.81 34.83
CA ASP A 404 -6.66 -3.34 34.52
C ASP A 404 -7.53 -3.53 35.77
N GLU A 405 -8.75 -4.08 35.61
CA GLU A 405 -9.68 -4.41 36.69
C GLU A 405 -9.14 -5.49 37.64
N ALA A 406 -8.28 -6.38 37.15
CA ALA A 406 -7.64 -7.42 37.96
C ALA A 406 -6.36 -6.96 38.67
N ASP A 407 -6.05 -5.66 38.59
CA ASP A 407 -4.83 -5.04 39.15
C ASP A 407 -3.54 -5.51 38.43
N THR A 408 -3.67 -5.98 37.18
CA THR A 408 -2.53 -6.32 36.32
C THR A 408 -1.94 -5.04 35.73
N LEU A 409 -0.62 -4.89 35.76
CA LEU A 409 0.07 -3.75 35.15
C LEU A 409 0.01 -3.85 33.65
N LEU A 410 -0.69 -2.92 32.99
CA LEU A 410 -0.80 -2.80 31.55
C LEU A 410 0.35 -1.99 30.93
N ALA A 411 0.76 -0.92 31.62
CA ALA A 411 1.86 -0.08 31.17
C ALA A 411 2.58 0.59 32.35
N GLU A 412 3.90 0.75 32.19
CA GLU A 412 4.76 1.55 33.05
C GLU A 412 5.61 2.46 32.19
N ILE A 413 5.45 3.78 32.29
CA ILE A 413 6.19 4.78 31.54
C ILE A 413 6.84 5.73 32.52
N ARG A 414 8.16 5.91 32.42
CA ARG A 414 8.94 6.85 33.24
C ARG A 414 9.49 7.94 32.32
N LEU A 415 9.32 9.20 32.73
CA LEU A 415 9.84 10.38 32.06
C LEU A 415 10.99 10.98 32.85
N GLY A 416 12.06 11.27 32.10
CA GLY A 416 13.27 11.88 32.67
C GLY A 416 13.43 13.35 32.25
N THR A 417 14.68 13.75 31.99
CA THR A 417 15.02 15.13 31.65
C THR A 417 14.55 15.55 30.26
N ILE A 418 14.20 16.83 30.13
CA ILE A 418 14.01 17.47 28.83
C ILE A 418 15.40 17.80 28.28
N ARG A 419 15.68 17.36 27.07
CA ARG A 419 16.96 17.57 26.40
C ARG A 419 16.99 18.90 25.64
N GLY A 420 18.20 19.41 25.44
CA GLY A 420 18.40 20.60 24.60
C GLY A 420 18.02 20.41 23.12
N SER A 421 17.84 19.18 22.65
CA SER A 421 17.28 18.81 21.33
C SER A 421 15.78 19.05 21.22
N GLY A 422 15.08 19.32 22.32
CA GLY A 422 13.62 19.47 22.34
C GLY A 422 12.87 18.15 22.54
N GLY A 423 13.53 17.08 22.98
CA GLY A 423 12.90 15.80 23.33
C GLY A 423 12.89 15.53 24.83
N ILE A 424 12.04 14.61 25.25
CA ILE A 424 11.92 14.13 26.64
C ILE A 424 12.49 12.72 26.70
N VAL A 425 13.34 12.47 27.68
CA VAL A 425 13.84 11.11 27.92
C VAL A 425 12.73 10.26 28.51
N ALA A 426 12.57 9.05 27.99
CA ALA A 426 11.56 8.10 28.46
C ALA A 426 12.13 6.68 28.61
N GLN A 427 11.52 5.90 29.48
CA GLN A 427 11.78 4.47 29.68
C GLN A 427 10.45 3.76 29.96
N THR A 428 10.29 2.53 29.53
CA THR A 428 9.09 1.73 29.78
C THR A 428 9.42 0.46 30.51
N GLY A 429 8.68 0.17 31.59
CA GLY A 429 8.78 -1.05 32.39
C GLY A 429 10.21 -1.43 32.76
N GLU A 430 10.52 -2.72 32.61
CA GLU A 430 11.86 -3.29 32.79
C GLU A 430 12.73 -3.23 31.50
N ASN A 431 12.25 -2.55 30.45
CA ASN A 431 13.00 -2.41 29.20
C ASN A 431 14.33 -1.68 29.49
N PRO A 432 15.48 -2.28 29.16
CA PRO A 432 16.78 -1.66 29.42
C PRO A 432 17.07 -0.47 28.51
N GLN A 433 16.28 -0.26 27.47
CA GLN A 433 16.43 0.84 26.51
C GLN A 433 15.96 2.15 27.09
N VAL A 434 16.60 3.23 26.65
CA VAL A 434 16.19 4.61 26.94
C VAL A 434 15.81 5.26 25.62
N PHE A 435 14.68 5.92 25.64
CA PHE A 435 14.04 6.52 24.47
C PHE A 435 14.04 8.04 24.55
N GLU A 436 13.85 8.70 23.41
CA GLU A 436 13.49 10.11 23.33
C GLU A 436 12.10 10.21 22.66
N ILE A 437 11.16 10.85 23.36
CA ILE A 437 9.83 11.18 22.86
C ILE A 437 9.75 12.67 22.50
N SER A 438 8.75 13.07 21.70
CA SER A 438 8.54 14.48 21.34
C SER A 438 8.23 15.33 22.56
N LEU A 439 8.76 16.56 22.58
CA LEU A 439 8.38 17.54 23.59
C LEU A 439 6.91 17.96 23.48
N ASP A 440 6.30 17.84 22.29
CA ASP A 440 4.90 18.19 22.03
C ASP A 440 3.95 17.39 22.93
N ILE A 441 4.34 16.18 23.32
CA ILE A 441 3.58 15.33 24.25
C ILE A 441 3.43 15.99 25.64
N ALA A 442 4.33 16.91 26.00
CA ALA A 442 4.25 17.63 27.27
C ALA A 442 3.00 18.53 27.38
N GLU A 443 2.31 18.81 26.27
CA GLU A 443 1.01 19.50 26.30
C GLU A 443 -0.12 18.57 26.75
N GLN A 444 0.04 17.26 26.54
CA GLN A 444 -0.96 16.23 26.79
C GLN A 444 -0.66 15.38 28.01
N LEU A 445 0.62 15.14 28.30
CA LEU A 445 1.08 14.42 29.49
C LEU A 445 1.68 15.37 30.53
N PRO A 446 1.42 15.17 31.86
CA PRO A 446 2.04 15.93 32.89
C PRO A 446 3.49 15.44 33.15
N VAL A 447 4.46 16.12 32.55
CA VAL A 447 5.89 15.75 32.60
C VAL A 447 6.59 16.12 33.92
N SER A 448 5.92 16.83 34.82
CA SER A 448 6.39 17.21 36.16
C SER A 448 5.21 17.50 37.06
N LEU A 449 5.47 17.54 38.41
CA LEU A 449 4.46 17.93 39.41
C LEU A 449 3.90 19.34 39.17
N GLU A 450 4.75 20.28 38.75
CA GLU A 450 4.31 21.64 38.41
C GLU A 450 3.38 21.63 37.19
N ALA A 451 3.73 20.90 36.16
CA ALA A 451 2.89 20.76 34.96
C ALA A 451 1.55 20.09 35.29
N PHE A 452 1.55 19.08 36.16
CA PHE A 452 0.35 18.43 36.65
C PHE A 452 -0.56 19.43 37.37
N ARG A 453 -0.05 20.14 38.39
CA ARG A 453 -0.82 21.11 39.19
C ARG A 453 -1.41 22.23 38.36
N ASN A 454 -0.66 22.72 37.38
CA ASN A 454 -1.08 23.87 36.57
C ASN A 454 -2.13 23.53 35.52
N ARG A 455 -2.24 22.28 35.06
CA ARG A 455 -3.04 21.93 33.86
C ARG A 455 -3.98 20.75 34.05
N PHE A 456 -3.72 19.86 35.01
CA PHE A 456 -4.48 18.62 35.14
C PHE A 456 -5.44 18.58 36.31
N ILE A 457 -5.21 19.41 37.32
CA ILE A 457 -6.14 19.53 38.47
C ILE A 457 -7.39 20.29 37.99
N GLU A 458 -8.55 19.81 38.38
CA GLU A 458 -9.81 20.51 38.24
C GLU A 458 -9.87 21.68 39.26
N GLU A 459 -10.00 22.91 38.77
CA GLU A 459 -10.24 24.02 39.67
C GLU A 459 -11.59 23.77 40.38
N PRO A 460 -11.65 23.83 41.71
CA PRO A 460 -12.92 23.73 42.43
C PRO A 460 -13.86 24.79 41.83
N GLU A 461 -15.09 24.37 41.45
CA GLU A 461 -16.14 25.33 41.09
C GLU A 461 -16.17 26.40 42.15
N LYS A 462 -15.86 27.64 41.80
CA LYS A 462 -16.12 28.78 42.67
C LYS A 462 -17.61 28.74 42.91
N GLU A 463 -18.02 28.33 44.15
CA GLU A 463 -19.35 28.63 44.64
C GLU A 463 -19.57 30.10 44.37
N MET A 464 -20.42 30.41 43.42
CA MET A 464 -20.95 31.76 43.25
C MET A 464 -21.74 32.02 44.52
N GLU A 465 -21.07 32.62 45.52
CA GLU A 465 -21.76 33.32 46.58
C GLU A 465 -22.69 34.32 45.88
N ALA A 466 -23.94 33.93 45.80
CA ALA A 466 -25.02 34.83 45.48
C ALA A 466 -25.04 35.82 46.68
N GLU A 467 -24.38 36.98 46.51
CA GLU A 467 -24.67 38.17 47.31
C GLU A 467 -26.12 38.52 47.04
N ALA A 468 -26.98 38.03 47.90
CA ALA A 468 -28.31 38.59 48.10
C ALA A 468 -28.10 40.01 48.58
N GLU A 469 -28.07 40.97 47.69
CA GLU A 469 -28.31 42.37 48.00
C GLU A 469 -29.73 42.49 48.56
N GLU A 470 -29.77 42.46 49.90
CA GLU A 470 -30.90 42.90 50.68
C GLU A 470 -31.04 44.43 50.50
N ASN A 471 -31.95 44.83 49.62
CA ASN A 471 -32.32 46.23 49.40
C ASN A 471 -33.35 46.57 50.47
N PRO A 472 -33.06 47.43 51.46
CA PRO A 472 -34.07 47.95 52.38
C PRO A 472 -34.82 49.08 51.65
N ALA A 473 -36.05 48.83 51.35
CA ALA A 473 -36.99 49.91 50.94
C ALA A 473 -37.35 50.80 52.10
N PRO A 474 -37.63 52.10 51.87
CA PRO A 474 -38.01 53.08 52.89
C PRO A 474 -39.46 52.95 53.38
#